data_dab34add4a5a2fca0d67316f484cea85
#
_entry.id   dab34add4a5a2fca0d67316f484cea85
#
_cell.length_a   1.000
_cell.length_b   1.000
_cell.length_c   1.000
_cell.angle_alpha   90.00
_cell.angle_beta   90.00
_cell.angle_gamma   90.00
#
_symmetry.space_group_name_H-M   'P 1'
#
loop_
_entity.id
_entity.type
_entity.pdbx_description
1 polymer ?
#
loop_
_entity_poly.entity_id
_entity_poly.type
_entity_poly.pdbx_seq_one_letter_code
_entity_poly.pdbx_strand_id
1 'polypeptide(L)'
;MRLVQGNLATIGKGGCHAIAEEVLENMIVVIRDQGHLTMDQEVRICEMIGECQRYDLQPERTKHIACHKNILRVTGEKDDDGEEGLFGHTSALDWHANQASNPDRSPLIWLKAIKGSRGSRTSWIDMIKAYDDLPEQAKIDFKDLQITLGHEHGKYSTSPFFNEHHSLDKPMN
;
A
#
# COMPACT_ATOMS: atom_id res chain seq x y z
N MET A 1 3.66 -7.81 14.54
CA MET A 1 4.78 -7.82 13.55
C MET A 1 5.61 -9.08 13.72
N ARG A 2 5.82 -9.81 12.66
CA ARG A 2 6.62 -11.04 12.61
C ARG A 2 7.88 -10.86 11.76
N LEU A 3 9.01 -11.37 12.21
CA LEU A 3 10.24 -11.47 11.43
C LEU A 3 10.35 -12.91 10.88
N VAL A 4 10.40 -13.03 9.57
CA VAL A 4 10.57 -14.32 8.86
C VAL A 4 11.94 -14.33 8.19
N GLN A 5 12.59 -15.47 8.24
CA GLN A 5 13.87 -15.71 7.53
C GLN A 5 13.63 -16.68 6.38
N GLY A 6 14.31 -16.47 5.29
CA GLY A 6 14.24 -17.34 4.13
C GLY A 6 14.70 -16.65 2.86
N ASN A 7 14.99 -17.44 1.84
CA ASN A 7 15.32 -16.95 0.51
C ASN A 7 14.07 -17.02 -0.37
N LEU A 8 13.51 -15.88 -0.69
CA LEU A 8 12.29 -15.79 -1.50
C LEU A 8 12.53 -16.08 -2.98
N ALA A 9 13.77 -16.02 -3.47
CA ALA A 9 14.05 -16.32 -4.88
C ALA A 9 13.63 -17.74 -5.28
N THR A 10 13.67 -18.67 -4.34
CA THR A 10 13.35 -20.10 -4.54
C THR A 10 12.04 -20.52 -3.88
N ILE A 11 11.27 -19.59 -3.35
CA ILE A 11 10.00 -19.90 -2.67
C ILE A 11 8.98 -20.46 -3.67
N GLY A 12 8.29 -21.52 -3.27
CA GLY A 12 7.17 -22.08 -4.01
C GLY A 12 5.83 -21.53 -3.52
N LYS A 13 4.74 -21.89 -4.22
CA LYS A 13 3.39 -21.40 -3.93
C LYS A 13 2.96 -21.63 -2.48
N GLY A 14 3.23 -22.80 -1.91
CA GLY A 14 2.92 -23.10 -0.50
C GLY A 14 3.61 -22.15 0.49
N GLY A 15 4.88 -21.81 0.24
CA GLY A 15 5.60 -20.83 1.06
C GLY A 15 5.05 -19.42 0.91
N CYS A 16 4.63 -19.02 -0.30
CA CYS A 16 3.99 -17.71 -0.52
C CYS A 16 2.65 -17.61 0.22
N HIS A 17 1.84 -18.66 0.20
CA HIS A 17 0.58 -18.70 0.96
C HIS A 17 0.83 -18.64 2.47
N ALA A 18 1.83 -19.36 2.98
CA ALA A 18 2.19 -19.30 4.39
C ALA A 18 2.62 -17.89 4.82
N ILE A 19 3.33 -17.14 3.95
CA ILE A 19 3.64 -15.73 4.21
C ILE A 19 2.37 -14.89 4.25
N ALA A 20 1.42 -15.11 3.35
CA ALA A 20 0.15 -14.39 3.34
C ALA A 20 -0.66 -14.65 4.63
N GLU A 21 -0.72 -15.89 5.09
CA GLU A 21 -1.34 -16.28 6.37
C GLU A 21 -0.66 -15.58 7.55
N GLU A 22 0.67 -15.57 7.58
CA GLU A 22 1.43 -14.83 8.61
C GLU A 22 1.12 -13.32 8.60
N VAL A 23 0.88 -12.71 7.44
CA VAL A 23 0.45 -11.31 7.37
C VAL A 23 -0.95 -11.12 7.94
N LEU A 24 -1.89 -12.01 7.65
CA LEU A 24 -3.25 -11.95 8.20
C LEU A 24 -3.27 -12.09 9.71
N GLU A 25 -2.40 -12.94 10.27
CA GLU A 25 -2.31 -13.15 11.72
C GLU A 25 -1.55 -12.02 12.43
N ASN A 26 -0.48 -11.51 11.83
CA ASN A 26 0.46 -10.59 12.48
C ASN A 26 0.38 -9.15 11.95
N MET A 27 -0.48 -8.84 11.00
CA MET A 27 -0.65 -7.56 10.29
C MET A 27 0.58 -7.17 9.46
N ILE A 28 1.78 -7.44 9.94
CA ILE A 28 3.04 -7.06 9.30
C ILE A 28 4.02 -8.22 9.41
N VAL A 29 4.57 -8.60 8.26
CA VAL A 29 5.68 -9.55 8.17
C VAL A 29 6.87 -8.85 7.55
N VAL A 30 8.03 -8.98 8.17
CA VAL A 30 9.29 -8.46 7.66
C VAL A 30 10.20 -9.61 7.27
N ILE A 31 10.63 -9.63 6.02
CA ILE A 31 11.55 -10.65 5.49
C ILE A 31 12.83 -9.94 5.09
N ARG A 32 13.92 -10.23 5.80
CA ARG A 32 15.20 -9.56 5.61
C ARG A 32 16.03 -10.22 4.51
N ASP A 33 17.05 -9.49 4.09
CA ASP A 33 18.12 -9.99 3.20
C ASP A 33 17.64 -10.42 1.79
N GLN A 34 16.59 -9.74 1.29
CA GLN A 34 15.99 -9.98 -0.03
C GLN A 34 16.52 -9.05 -1.13
N GLY A 35 17.64 -8.36 -0.91
CA GLY A 35 18.22 -7.42 -1.87
C GLY A 35 18.58 -8.03 -3.24
N HIS A 36 18.76 -9.35 -3.28
CA HIS A 36 19.09 -10.12 -4.49
C HIS A 36 17.88 -10.41 -5.39
N LEU A 37 16.66 -10.21 -4.93
CA LEU A 37 15.45 -10.45 -5.74
C LEU A 37 15.38 -9.47 -6.91
N THR A 38 15.12 -9.99 -8.08
CA THR A 38 14.72 -9.18 -9.23
C THR A 38 13.26 -8.78 -9.15
N MET A 39 12.87 -7.74 -9.89
CA MET A 39 11.47 -7.29 -9.93
C MET A 39 10.52 -8.39 -10.45
N ASP A 40 10.95 -9.15 -11.45
CA ASP A 40 10.17 -10.27 -11.99
C ASP A 40 9.97 -11.38 -10.94
N GLN A 41 10.97 -11.65 -10.11
CA GLN A 41 10.84 -12.61 -9.00
C GLN A 41 9.84 -12.08 -7.94
N GLU A 42 9.89 -10.80 -7.63
CA GLU A 42 8.94 -10.19 -6.69
C GLU A 42 7.51 -10.29 -7.21
N VAL A 43 7.27 -9.91 -8.46
CA VAL A 43 5.94 -10.03 -9.07
C VAL A 43 5.48 -11.48 -9.09
N ARG A 44 6.34 -12.43 -9.48
CA ARG A 44 6.02 -13.87 -9.44
C ARG A 44 5.61 -14.34 -8.04
N ILE A 45 6.27 -13.86 -6.99
CA ILE A 45 5.91 -14.19 -5.61
C ILE A 45 4.53 -13.65 -5.28
N CYS A 46 4.26 -12.39 -5.61
CA CYS A 46 2.95 -11.77 -5.39
C CYS A 46 1.84 -12.49 -6.17
N GLU A 47 2.08 -12.84 -7.44
CA GLU A 47 1.14 -13.58 -8.30
C GLU A 47 0.83 -15.00 -7.79
N MET A 48 1.74 -15.61 -7.03
CA MET A 48 1.44 -16.89 -6.37
C MET A 48 0.47 -16.74 -5.19
N ILE A 49 0.32 -15.53 -4.65
CA ILE A 49 -0.63 -15.22 -3.58
C ILE A 49 -1.97 -14.75 -4.16
N GLY A 50 -1.92 -13.87 -5.16
CA GLY A 50 -3.12 -13.31 -5.78
C GLY A 50 -2.81 -12.45 -7.00
N GLU A 51 -3.84 -11.87 -7.59
CA GLU A 51 -3.69 -10.98 -8.73
C GLU A 51 -2.96 -9.69 -8.33
N CYS A 52 -1.91 -9.34 -9.08
CA CYS A 52 -1.16 -8.12 -8.87
C CYS A 52 -1.83 -6.92 -9.53
N GLN A 53 -1.91 -5.82 -8.81
CA GLN A 53 -2.41 -4.56 -9.36
C GLN A 53 -1.54 -4.11 -10.55
N ARG A 54 -2.20 -3.57 -11.58
CA ARG A 54 -1.56 -3.02 -12.76
C ARG A 54 -1.58 -1.49 -12.72
N TYR A 55 -0.42 -0.89 -12.65
CA TYR A 55 -0.25 0.56 -12.61
C TYR A 55 -0.15 1.20 -14.00
N ASP A 56 0.18 0.43 -15.02
CA ASP A 56 0.16 0.88 -16.42
C ASP A 56 -1.26 1.19 -16.95
N LEU A 57 -2.28 0.73 -16.22
CA LEU A 57 -3.69 1.07 -16.48
C LEU A 57 -4.18 2.30 -15.71
N GLN A 58 -3.29 2.94 -14.94
CA GLN A 58 -3.58 4.12 -14.12
C GLN A 58 -2.72 5.30 -14.64
N PRO A 59 -3.28 6.17 -15.49
CA PRO A 59 -2.50 7.24 -16.15
C PRO A 59 -1.70 8.11 -15.19
N GLU A 60 -2.27 8.41 -14.01
CA GLU A 60 -1.64 9.24 -12.98
C GLU A 60 -0.44 8.57 -12.30
N ARG A 61 -0.32 7.25 -12.44
CA ARG A 61 0.76 6.47 -11.84
C ARG A 61 1.79 5.97 -12.83
N THR A 62 1.50 6.07 -14.12
CA THR A 62 2.34 5.51 -15.18
C THR A 62 3.78 6.03 -15.12
N LYS A 63 3.98 7.31 -14.83
CA LYS A 63 5.30 7.92 -14.68
C LYS A 63 6.10 7.41 -13.48
N HIS A 64 5.45 6.79 -12.52
CA HIS A 64 6.06 6.25 -11.31
C HIS A 64 6.29 4.73 -11.38
N ILE A 65 5.99 4.12 -12.51
CA ILE A 65 6.25 2.70 -12.71
C ILE A 65 7.76 2.46 -12.70
N ALA A 66 8.19 1.47 -11.92
CA ALA A 66 9.54 0.94 -12.04
C ALA A 66 9.67 0.17 -13.38
N CYS A 67 10.66 -0.66 -13.55
CA CYS A 67 10.83 -1.43 -14.79
C CYS A 67 9.72 -2.48 -15.02
N HIS A 68 8.76 -2.62 -14.13
CA HIS A 68 7.66 -3.59 -14.22
C HIS A 68 6.31 -2.94 -13.94
N LYS A 69 5.30 -3.21 -14.79
CA LYS A 69 3.94 -2.62 -14.75
C LYS A 69 3.19 -2.79 -13.42
N ASN A 70 3.57 -3.76 -12.61
CA ASN A 70 2.97 -4.05 -11.31
C ASN A 70 3.75 -3.42 -10.14
N ILE A 71 4.81 -2.67 -10.40
CA ILE A 71 5.68 -2.09 -9.37
C ILE A 71 5.73 -0.58 -9.50
N LEU A 72 5.36 0.12 -8.42
CA LEU A 72 5.58 1.55 -8.29
C LEU A 72 6.93 1.81 -7.62
N ARG A 73 7.65 2.79 -8.13
CA ARG A 73 8.85 3.32 -7.50
C ARG A 73 8.45 4.42 -6.51
N VAL A 74 8.64 4.14 -5.24
CA VAL A 74 8.53 5.16 -4.18
C VAL A 74 9.93 5.70 -3.92
N THR A 75 10.14 6.98 -4.17
CA THR A 75 11.45 7.61 -4.02
C THR A 75 11.32 9.07 -3.63
N GLY A 76 12.28 9.56 -2.84
CA GLY A 76 12.46 10.98 -2.60
C GLY A 76 13.40 11.66 -3.60
N GLU A 77 13.92 10.92 -4.57
CA GLU A 77 14.74 11.47 -5.65
C GLU A 77 13.83 12.12 -6.70
N LYS A 78 14.27 13.23 -7.25
CA LYS A 78 13.63 13.81 -8.44
C LYS A 78 14.02 13.00 -9.67
N ASP A 79 13.13 12.98 -10.65
CA ASP A 79 13.46 12.40 -11.96
C ASP A 79 14.31 13.36 -12.81
N ASP A 80 14.66 12.94 -14.02
CA ASP A 80 15.51 13.72 -14.93
C ASP A 80 14.87 15.06 -15.36
N ASP A 81 13.55 15.15 -15.32
CA ASP A 81 12.77 16.37 -15.61
C ASP A 81 12.63 17.29 -14.39
N GLY A 82 13.16 16.89 -13.24
CA GLY A 82 13.09 17.59 -11.97
C GLY A 82 11.77 17.41 -11.23
N GLU A 83 10.88 16.54 -11.71
CA GLU A 83 9.62 16.19 -11.08
C GLU A 83 9.86 15.35 -9.81
N GLU A 84 9.03 15.54 -8.82
CA GLU A 84 9.12 14.79 -7.58
C GLU A 84 8.63 13.36 -7.75
N GLY A 85 9.28 12.43 -7.05
CA GLY A 85 8.81 11.06 -6.96
C GLY A 85 7.43 10.94 -6.32
N LEU A 86 6.83 9.77 -6.43
CA LEU A 86 5.55 9.47 -5.80
C LEU A 86 5.62 9.78 -4.29
N PHE A 87 4.70 10.59 -3.79
CA PHE A 87 4.62 11.11 -2.43
C PHE A 87 5.60 12.24 -2.06
N GLY A 88 6.38 12.78 -3.01
CA GLY A 88 7.35 13.84 -2.75
C GLY A 88 8.60 13.36 -2.00
N HIS A 89 9.50 14.29 -1.71
CA HIS A 89 10.83 13.95 -1.19
C HIS A 89 11.06 14.31 0.28
N THR A 90 10.20 15.08 0.91
CA THR A 90 10.47 15.68 2.22
C THR A 90 9.41 15.48 3.28
N SER A 91 8.22 15.01 2.92
CA SER A 91 7.12 14.96 3.87
C SER A 91 6.88 13.57 4.43
N ALA A 92 6.63 13.51 5.73
CA ALA A 92 5.97 12.36 6.30
C ALA A 92 4.55 12.28 5.75
N LEU A 93 4.11 11.08 5.39
CA LEU A 93 2.70 10.85 5.07
C LEU A 93 1.89 10.80 6.37
N ASP A 94 0.74 11.44 6.36
CA ASP A 94 -0.22 11.31 7.43
C ASP A 94 -0.76 9.87 7.54
N TRP A 95 -1.37 9.57 8.67
CA TRP A 95 -2.04 8.29 8.87
C TRP A 95 -3.09 8.06 7.79
N HIS A 96 -2.99 6.95 7.09
CA HIS A 96 -3.90 6.62 5.99
C HIS A 96 -4.02 5.10 5.84
N ALA A 97 -5.07 4.67 5.17
CA ALA A 97 -5.16 3.31 4.65
C ALA A 97 -4.97 3.35 3.13
N ASN A 98 -4.12 2.48 2.61
CA ASN A 98 -3.94 2.39 1.16
C ASN A 98 -5.24 1.95 0.50
N GLN A 99 -5.60 2.64 -0.59
CA GLN A 99 -6.80 2.33 -1.38
C GLN A 99 -8.11 2.34 -0.55
N ALA A 100 -8.19 3.16 0.50
CA ALA A 100 -9.35 3.18 1.39
C ALA A 100 -10.68 3.44 0.66
N SER A 101 -10.64 4.19 -0.45
CA SER A 101 -11.80 4.50 -1.30
C SER A 101 -12.10 3.46 -2.38
N ASN A 102 -11.26 2.43 -2.54
CA ASN A 102 -11.43 1.41 -3.57
C ASN A 102 -12.14 0.17 -2.98
N PRO A 103 -13.34 -0.20 -3.45
CA PRO A 103 -14.01 -1.42 -2.99
C PRO A 103 -13.20 -2.70 -3.35
N ASP A 104 -12.46 -2.66 -4.46
CA ASP A 104 -11.61 -3.76 -4.95
C ASP A 104 -10.15 -3.62 -4.49
N ARG A 105 -9.94 -3.04 -3.31
CA ARG A 105 -8.59 -2.83 -2.78
C ARG A 105 -7.81 -4.13 -2.61
N SER A 106 -6.52 -4.04 -2.88
CA SER A 106 -5.61 -5.17 -2.64
C SER A 106 -5.54 -5.51 -1.15
N PRO A 107 -5.80 -6.76 -0.75
CA PRO A 107 -5.77 -7.17 0.66
C PRO A 107 -4.36 -7.18 1.24
N LEU A 108 -3.33 -7.32 0.40
CA LEU A 108 -1.93 -7.37 0.79
C LEU A 108 -1.11 -6.34 0.01
N ILE A 109 -0.13 -5.77 0.67
CA ILE A 109 0.80 -4.81 0.09
C ILE A 109 2.22 -5.30 0.32
N TRP A 110 2.99 -5.34 -0.76
CA TRP A 110 4.40 -5.65 -0.73
C TRP A 110 5.21 -4.37 -0.85
N LEU A 111 6.17 -4.17 0.05
CA LEU A 111 7.10 -3.05 0.00
C LEU A 111 8.53 -3.56 0.15
N LYS A 112 9.41 -3.21 -0.78
CA LYS A 112 10.83 -3.54 -0.71
C LYS A 112 11.68 -2.30 -0.59
N ALA A 113 12.57 -2.26 0.39
CA ALA A 113 13.59 -1.24 0.50
C ALA A 113 14.75 -1.55 -0.46
N ILE A 114 15.00 -0.65 -1.42
CA ILE A 114 16.08 -0.78 -2.41
C ILE A 114 17.36 -0.08 -1.92
N LYS A 115 17.23 1.15 -1.45
CA LYS A 115 18.31 1.90 -0.81
C LYS A 115 17.95 2.16 0.64
N GLY A 116 18.93 2.03 1.52
CA GLY A 116 18.74 2.31 2.94
C GLY A 116 18.36 3.78 3.16
N SER A 117 17.17 4.02 3.63
CA SER A 117 16.71 5.31 4.09
C SER A 117 17.05 5.46 5.57
N ARG A 118 18.13 6.18 5.87
CA ARG A 118 18.49 6.50 7.26
C ARG A 118 17.49 7.52 7.83
N GLY A 119 16.91 7.20 8.98
CA GLY A 119 15.97 8.11 9.66
C GLY A 119 14.53 8.04 9.17
N SER A 120 14.25 7.33 8.09
CA SER A 120 12.89 7.07 7.65
C SER A 120 12.28 5.93 8.49
N ARG A 121 11.07 6.15 8.97
CA ARG A 121 10.31 5.16 9.73
C ARG A 121 8.95 4.98 9.08
N THR A 122 8.45 3.74 9.09
CA THR A 122 7.06 3.45 8.76
C THR A 122 6.37 2.98 10.04
N SER A 123 5.28 3.63 10.38
CA SER A 123 4.47 3.27 11.53
C SER A 123 3.16 2.66 11.07
N TRP A 124 2.63 1.72 11.83
CA TRP A 124 1.37 1.05 11.55
C TRP A 124 0.47 1.07 12.78
N ILE A 125 -0.81 1.10 12.54
CA ILE A 125 -1.85 0.94 13.55
C ILE A 125 -2.65 -0.31 13.23
N ASP A 126 -2.79 -1.17 14.21
CA ASP A 126 -3.72 -2.30 14.17
C ASP A 126 -5.14 -1.75 14.39
N MET A 127 -5.89 -1.61 13.31
CA MET A 127 -7.24 -1.04 13.35
C MET A 127 -8.27 -2.01 13.94
N ILE A 128 -8.03 -3.33 13.87
CA ILE A 128 -8.89 -4.32 14.52
C ILE A 128 -8.77 -4.14 16.02
N LYS A 129 -7.53 -4.14 16.53
CA LYS A 129 -7.30 -3.91 17.95
C LYS A 129 -7.77 -2.53 18.41
N ALA A 130 -7.56 -1.49 17.60
CA ALA A 130 -8.06 -0.16 17.92
C ALA A 130 -9.59 -0.12 18.07
N TYR A 131 -10.32 -0.86 17.23
CA TYR A 131 -11.76 -1.02 17.35
C TYR A 131 -12.13 -1.84 18.60
N ASP A 132 -11.43 -2.94 18.86
CA ASP A 132 -11.69 -3.80 20.02
C ASP A 132 -11.49 -3.07 21.35
N ASP A 133 -10.50 -2.18 21.39
CA ASP A 133 -10.19 -1.35 22.58
C ASP A 133 -11.19 -0.20 22.80
N LEU A 134 -12.14 0.07 21.87
CA LEU A 134 -13.17 1.08 22.07
C LEU A 134 -14.13 0.69 23.20
N PRO A 135 -14.56 1.67 24.01
CA PRO A 135 -15.68 1.45 24.93
C PRO A 135 -16.92 0.95 24.19
N GLU A 136 -17.70 0.05 24.79
CA GLU A 136 -18.91 -0.49 24.17
C GLU A 136 -19.91 0.59 23.73
N GLN A 137 -20.03 1.67 24.51
CA GLN A 137 -20.88 2.79 24.11
C GLN A 137 -20.40 3.44 22.81
N ALA A 138 -19.09 3.60 22.61
CA ALA A 138 -18.55 4.16 21.37
C ALA A 138 -18.81 3.22 20.16
N LYS A 139 -18.72 1.91 20.35
CA LYS A 139 -19.05 0.93 19.29
C LYS A 139 -20.53 1.03 18.89
N ILE A 140 -21.42 1.22 19.87
CA ILE A 140 -22.87 1.42 19.64
C ILE A 140 -23.08 2.74 18.88
N ASP A 141 -22.49 3.83 19.35
CA ASP A 141 -22.67 5.16 18.78
C ASP A 141 -22.15 5.26 17.35
N PHE A 142 -21.09 4.51 17.01
CA PHE A 142 -20.43 4.57 15.70
C PHE A 142 -20.93 3.50 14.71
N LYS A 143 -21.74 2.55 15.16
CA LYS A 143 -22.18 1.41 14.34
C LYS A 143 -22.78 1.81 12.99
N ASP A 144 -23.56 2.90 12.99
CA ASP A 144 -24.30 3.35 11.81
C ASP A 144 -23.71 4.63 11.21
N LEU A 145 -22.51 5.02 11.64
CA LEU A 145 -21.85 6.18 11.06
C LEU A 145 -21.39 5.86 9.63
N GLN A 146 -21.64 6.79 8.75
CA GLN A 146 -21.14 6.80 7.40
C GLN A 146 -20.02 7.83 7.29
N ILE A 147 -18.95 7.49 6.59
CA ILE A 147 -17.87 8.41 6.27
C ILE A 147 -17.84 8.67 4.78
N THR A 148 -17.59 9.91 4.39
CA THR A 148 -17.28 10.25 3.01
C THR A 148 -15.78 10.35 2.86
N LEU A 149 -15.21 9.56 1.96
CA LEU A 149 -13.79 9.64 1.62
C LEU A 149 -13.63 10.55 0.41
N GLY A 150 -12.81 11.58 0.54
CA GLY A 150 -12.53 12.52 -0.52
C GLY A 150 -11.10 13.05 -0.45
N HIS A 151 -10.66 13.70 -1.50
CA HIS A 151 -9.39 14.42 -1.52
C HIS A 151 -9.63 15.92 -1.40
N GLU A 152 -8.87 16.59 -0.55
CA GLU A 152 -8.82 18.05 -0.57
C GLU A 152 -8.34 18.53 -1.93
N HIS A 153 -9.11 19.41 -2.55
CA HIS A 153 -8.68 20.08 -3.78
C HIS A 153 -7.33 20.78 -3.55
N GLY A 154 -6.32 20.35 -4.27
CA GLY A 154 -5.03 21.04 -4.35
C GLY A 154 -3.80 20.24 -3.90
N LYS A 155 -3.91 19.22 -3.05
CA LYS A 155 -2.72 18.44 -2.62
C LYS A 155 -2.46 17.18 -3.43
N TYR A 156 -3.49 16.58 -4.04
CA TYR A 156 -3.37 15.31 -4.77
C TYR A 156 -4.21 15.28 -6.06
N SER A 157 -4.85 16.37 -6.44
CA SER A 157 -5.94 16.37 -7.39
C SER A 157 -5.57 16.81 -8.79
N THR A 158 -4.58 16.23 -9.39
CA THR A 158 -4.44 16.34 -10.84
C THR A 158 -5.04 15.16 -11.59
N SER A 159 -5.63 14.20 -10.89
CA SER A 159 -6.28 13.06 -11.52
C SER A 159 -7.73 13.39 -11.90
N PRO A 160 -8.06 13.41 -13.20
CA PRO A 160 -9.45 13.54 -13.66
C PRO A 160 -10.37 12.45 -13.08
N PHE A 161 -9.80 11.31 -12.74
CA PHE A 161 -10.51 10.17 -12.17
C PHE A 161 -11.21 10.51 -10.85
N PHE A 162 -10.60 11.33 -9.99
CA PHE A 162 -11.23 11.75 -8.74
C PHE A 162 -12.34 12.78 -8.94
N ASN A 163 -12.24 13.62 -9.98
CA ASN A 163 -13.23 14.65 -10.23
C ASN A 163 -14.53 14.12 -10.86
N GLU A 164 -14.47 13.00 -11.59
CA GLU A 164 -15.63 12.46 -12.31
C GLU A 164 -16.38 11.39 -11.53
N HIS A 165 -15.70 10.63 -10.65
CA HIS A 165 -16.28 9.46 -10.02
C HIS A 165 -16.48 9.56 -8.50
N HIS A 166 -15.86 10.52 -7.85
CA HIS A 166 -15.97 10.73 -6.42
C HIS A 166 -16.45 12.14 -6.11
N SER A 167 -17.72 12.43 -6.42
CA SER A 167 -18.32 13.63 -5.86
C SER A 167 -18.43 13.41 -4.35
N LEU A 168 -18.01 14.41 -3.58
CA LEU A 168 -18.09 14.42 -2.12
C LEU A 168 -19.53 14.21 -1.58
N ASP A 169 -20.52 14.20 -2.46
CA ASP A 169 -21.94 14.11 -2.15
C ASP A 169 -22.51 12.68 -2.23
N LYS A 170 -21.68 11.66 -2.53
CA LYS A 170 -22.15 10.28 -2.56
C LYS A 170 -21.55 9.49 -1.40
N PRO A 171 -22.39 9.04 -0.44
CA PRO A 171 -21.94 8.08 0.56
C PRO A 171 -21.49 6.80 -0.16
N MET A 172 -20.35 6.28 0.23
CA MET A 172 -19.94 4.94 -0.19
C MET A 172 -20.70 3.92 0.65
N ASN A 173 -21.47 3.08 -0.02
CA ASN A 173 -22.18 1.95 0.61
C ASN A 173 -21.21 0.86 1.02
#